data_133c2f6f9589623c9f32f491b39a8d40
#
_entry.id   133c2f6f9589623c9f32f491b39a8d40
#
_cell.length_a   1.000
_cell.length_b   1.000
_cell.length_c   1.000
_cell.angle_alpha   90.00
_cell.angle_beta   90.00
_cell.angle_gamma   90.00
#
_symmetry.space_group_name_H-M   'P 1'
#
loop_
_entity.id
_entity.type
_entity.pdbx_description
1 polymer ?
#
loop_
_entity_poly.entity_id
_entity_poly.type
_entity_poly.pdbx_seq_one_letter_code
_entity_poly.pdbx_strand_id
1 'polypeptide(L)'
;MISPAHRAAAARLAEVLLFAAKSINESLREYDAALTRMAYDVLNGSSGAVDFRRSHKALIKAIAKSAFEQGWIEGGGKIEDTEPDDIALIGEFVADQSGFVNDFAAWLASTNDEGKRNWEMKRRMLAVRIAAWVLALQNFAERVAARAKGDPYLTFAGDDGEESCDECQEFKGQRHRMSWWEKRDLLKRNGNDNYGCGRWGPCHHHFFYDDGKLAVE
;
A
#
# COMPACT_ATOMS: atom_id res chain seq x y z
N MET A 1 29.37 -20.13 -15.73
CA MET A 1 28.08 -19.73 -16.38
C MET A 1 27.07 -19.45 -15.29
N ILE A 2 26.51 -18.24 -15.27
CA ILE A 2 25.47 -17.83 -14.30
C ILE A 2 24.16 -18.52 -14.73
N SER A 3 23.52 -19.25 -13.82
CA SER A 3 22.29 -19.98 -14.12
C SER A 3 21.15 -19.04 -14.57
N PRO A 4 20.18 -19.51 -15.36
CA PRO A 4 19.01 -18.71 -15.74
C PRO A 4 18.26 -18.14 -14.52
N ALA A 5 18.18 -18.89 -13.41
CA ALA A 5 17.57 -18.45 -12.16
C ALA A 5 18.32 -17.27 -11.52
N HIS A 6 19.66 -17.26 -11.57
CA HIS A 6 20.44 -16.13 -11.06
C HIS A 6 20.32 -14.89 -11.95
N ARG A 7 20.19 -15.05 -13.26
CA ARG A 7 19.93 -13.94 -14.18
C ARG A 7 18.54 -13.32 -13.96
N ALA A 8 17.53 -14.15 -13.75
CA ALA A 8 16.19 -13.69 -13.41
C ALA A 8 16.14 -12.96 -12.04
N ALA A 9 16.88 -13.48 -11.05
CA ALA A 9 17.00 -12.82 -9.75
C ALA A 9 17.75 -11.49 -9.84
N ALA A 10 18.83 -11.41 -10.63
CA ALA A 10 19.57 -10.17 -10.85
C ALA A 10 18.76 -9.12 -11.62
N ALA A 11 17.98 -9.54 -12.64
CA ALA A 11 17.08 -8.63 -13.34
C ALA A 11 15.98 -8.07 -12.43
N ARG A 12 15.44 -8.90 -11.53
CA ARG A 12 14.45 -8.45 -10.52
C ARG A 12 15.07 -7.52 -9.48
N LEU A 13 16.33 -7.73 -9.09
CA LEU A 13 17.06 -6.81 -8.21
C LEU A 13 17.31 -5.46 -8.89
N ALA A 14 17.62 -5.46 -10.19
CA ALA A 14 17.80 -4.25 -10.97
C ALA A 14 16.48 -3.45 -11.10
N GLU A 15 15.34 -4.12 -11.28
CA GLU A 15 14.03 -3.47 -11.25
C GLU A 15 13.77 -2.80 -9.87
N VAL A 16 14.16 -3.45 -8.78
CA VAL A 16 14.03 -2.93 -7.40
C VAL A 16 14.89 -1.68 -7.18
N LEU A 17 16.08 -1.60 -7.78
CA LEU A 17 16.99 -0.46 -7.63
C LEU A 17 16.58 0.77 -8.46
N LEU A 18 15.69 0.61 -9.44
CA LEU A 18 15.21 1.69 -10.31
C LEU A 18 14.15 2.60 -9.65
N PHE A 19 13.57 2.20 -8.52
CA PHE A 19 12.56 3.01 -7.82
C PHE A 19 13.14 4.26 -7.13
N ALA A 20 14.41 4.27 -6.78
CA ALA A 20 15.02 5.29 -5.92
C ALA A 20 15.17 6.70 -6.53
N ALA A 21 14.90 6.88 -7.82
CA ALA A 21 15.09 8.17 -8.51
C ALA A 21 13.83 8.71 -9.22
N LYS A 22 12.65 8.09 -8.97
CA LYS A 22 11.41 8.39 -9.70
C LYS A 22 10.39 9.04 -8.77
N SER A 23 9.45 9.80 -9.34
CA SER A 23 8.30 10.28 -8.58
C SER A 23 7.50 9.10 -8.00
N ILE A 24 6.76 9.33 -6.92
CA ILE A 24 5.93 8.27 -6.31
C ILE A 24 4.98 7.66 -7.34
N ASN A 25 4.36 8.48 -8.18
CA ASN A 25 3.43 8.02 -9.20
C ASN A 25 4.07 7.11 -10.26
N GLU A 26 5.32 7.38 -10.64
CA GLU A 26 6.06 6.49 -11.56
C GLU A 26 6.41 5.18 -10.88
N SER A 27 6.87 5.24 -9.63
CA SER A 27 7.18 4.07 -8.83
C SER A 27 5.95 3.18 -8.60
N LEU A 28 4.78 3.77 -8.35
CA LEU A 28 3.52 3.04 -8.19
C LEU A 28 3.05 2.38 -9.48
N ARG A 29 3.20 3.04 -10.64
CA ARG A 29 2.88 2.44 -11.95
C ARG A 29 3.78 1.24 -12.27
N GLU A 30 5.05 1.34 -11.94
CA GLU A 30 5.99 0.22 -12.13
C GLU A 30 5.70 -0.94 -11.18
N TYR A 31 5.36 -0.63 -9.94
CA TYR A 31 4.91 -1.62 -8.98
C TYR A 31 3.67 -2.36 -9.48
N ASP A 32 2.65 -1.64 -9.94
CA ASP A 32 1.43 -2.22 -10.53
C ASP A 32 1.77 -3.15 -11.70
N ALA A 33 2.57 -2.67 -12.66
CA ALA A 33 2.97 -3.46 -13.81
C ALA A 33 3.77 -4.71 -13.44
N ALA A 34 4.70 -4.60 -12.49
CA ALA A 34 5.51 -5.73 -12.02
C ALA A 34 4.66 -6.76 -11.27
N LEU A 35 3.77 -6.31 -10.37
CA LEU A 35 2.88 -7.19 -9.63
C LEU A 35 1.88 -7.89 -10.55
N THR A 36 1.31 -7.17 -11.51
CA THR A 36 0.43 -7.72 -12.55
C THR A 36 1.14 -8.84 -13.31
N ARG A 37 2.36 -8.61 -13.78
CA ARG A 37 3.16 -9.61 -14.50
C ARG A 37 3.40 -10.85 -13.64
N MET A 38 3.87 -10.67 -12.41
CA MET A 38 4.12 -11.78 -11.48
C MET A 38 2.85 -12.58 -11.19
N ALA A 39 1.69 -11.94 -11.06
CA ALA A 39 0.42 -12.61 -10.85
C ALA A 39 0.00 -13.44 -12.07
N TYR A 40 0.18 -12.91 -13.28
CA TYR A 40 -0.06 -13.67 -14.52
C TYR A 40 0.88 -14.85 -14.67
N ASP A 41 2.14 -14.75 -14.25
CA ASP A 41 3.08 -15.87 -14.26
C ASP A 41 2.59 -17.03 -13.40
N VAL A 42 2.03 -16.74 -12.22
CA VAL A 42 1.41 -17.78 -11.37
C VAL A 42 0.15 -18.35 -12.02
N LEU A 43 -0.70 -17.50 -12.55
CA LEU A 43 -1.91 -17.92 -13.24
C LEU A 43 -1.60 -18.81 -14.44
N ASN A 44 -0.59 -18.50 -15.24
CA ASN A 44 -0.16 -19.27 -16.41
C ASN A 44 0.66 -20.54 -16.06
N GLY A 45 0.99 -20.72 -14.77
CA GLY A 45 1.83 -21.84 -14.35
C GLY A 45 3.32 -21.67 -14.64
N SER A 46 3.76 -20.48 -15.09
CA SER A 46 5.16 -20.15 -15.33
C SER A 46 5.95 -19.90 -14.04
N SER A 47 5.23 -19.63 -12.94
CA SER A 47 5.79 -19.44 -11.60
C SER A 47 4.90 -20.09 -10.54
N GLY A 48 5.50 -20.46 -9.40
CA GLY A 48 4.78 -20.99 -8.24
C GLY A 48 4.39 -19.91 -7.22
N ALA A 49 3.41 -20.21 -6.35
CA ALA A 49 3.00 -19.32 -5.26
C ALA A 49 4.14 -18.97 -4.29
N VAL A 50 5.11 -19.87 -4.11
CA VAL A 50 6.28 -19.64 -3.24
C VAL A 50 7.20 -18.58 -3.83
N ASP A 51 7.49 -18.66 -5.13
CA ASP A 51 8.33 -17.70 -5.83
C ASP A 51 7.64 -16.34 -5.93
N PHE A 52 6.33 -16.36 -6.18
CA PHE A 52 5.50 -15.15 -6.14
C PHE A 52 5.61 -14.45 -4.78
N ARG A 53 5.36 -15.15 -3.67
CA ARG A 53 5.44 -14.57 -2.32
C ARG A 53 6.80 -13.93 -2.06
N ARG A 54 7.89 -14.63 -2.40
CA ARG A 54 9.25 -14.14 -2.21
C ARG A 54 9.49 -12.86 -3.02
N SER A 55 9.13 -12.87 -4.29
CA SER A 55 9.32 -11.74 -5.20
C SER A 55 8.44 -10.55 -4.81
N HIS A 56 7.19 -10.80 -4.45
CA HIS A 56 6.27 -9.73 -4.04
C HIS A 56 6.69 -9.08 -2.71
N LYS A 57 7.13 -9.86 -1.71
CA LYS A 57 7.67 -9.30 -0.46
C LYS A 57 8.91 -8.43 -0.69
N ALA A 58 9.80 -8.85 -1.59
CA ALA A 58 10.95 -8.05 -1.97
C ALA A 58 10.55 -6.75 -2.67
N LEU A 59 9.57 -6.83 -3.57
CA LEU A 59 9.04 -5.68 -4.28
C LEU A 59 8.35 -4.68 -3.33
N ILE A 60 7.51 -5.15 -2.41
CA ILE A 60 6.86 -4.30 -1.39
C ILE A 60 7.91 -3.59 -0.54
N LYS A 61 8.94 -4.29 -0.10
CA LYS A 61 10.02 -3.68 0.70
C LYS A 61 10.74 -2.56 -0.05
N ALA A 62 11.01 -2.77 -1.33
CA ALA A 62 11.68 -1.77 -2.16
C ALA A 62 10.81 -0.54 -2.42
N ILE A 63 9.55 -0.76 -2.80
CA ILE A 63 8.64 0.35 -3.08
C ILE A 63 8.24 1.11 -1.80
N ALA A 64 8.11 0.44 -0.65
CA ALA A 64 7.86 1.09 0.62
C ALA A 64 9.02 2.01 1.03
N LYS A 65 10.27 1.59 0.78
CA LYS A 65 11.42 2.46 0.98
C LYS A 65 11.38 3.69 0.08
N SER A 66 11.09 3.51 -1.22
CA SER A 66 10.93 4.62 -2.16
C SER A 66 9.78 5.55 -1.78
N ALA A 67 8.64 5.00 -1.38
CA ALA A 67 7.49 5.76 -0.93
C ALA A 67 7.80 6.58 0.34
N PHE A 68 8.57 6.00 1.26
CA PHE A 68 9.06 6.71 2.44
C PHE A 68 9.96 7.89 2.06
N GLU A 69 11.00 7.65 1.26
CA GLU A 69 11.95 8.69 0.88
C GLU A 69 11.28 9.85 0.15
N GLN A 70 10.38 9.54 -0.78
CA GLN A 70 9.65 10.55 -1.55
C GLN A 70 8.64 11.29 -0.68
N GLY A 71 7.85 10.58 0.12
CA GLY A 71 6.91 11.20 1.05
C GLY A 71 7.63 12.12 2.04
N TRP A 72 8.78 11.71 2.57
CA TRP A 72 9.57 12.52 3.48
C TRP A 72 10.03 13.84 2.83
N ILE A 73 10.55 13.77 1.60
CA ILE A 73 10.98 14.94 0.82
C ILE A 73 9.78 15.85 0.48
N GLU A 74 8.67 15.28 0.04
CA GLU A 74 7.44 16.02 -0.26
C GLU A 74 6.87 16.72 0.99
N GLY A 75 7.06 16.13 2.17
CA GLY A 75 6.75 16.74 3.45
C GLY A 75 7.69 17.87 3.86
N GLY A 76 8.75 18.13 3.09
CA GLY A 76 9.76 19.17 3.37
C GLY A 76 10.90 18.68 4.27
N GLY A 77 10.97 17.39 4.59
CA GLY A 77 12.07 16.78 5.33
C GLY A 77 13.29 16.49 4.44
N LYS A 78 14.44 16.28 5.08
CA LYS A 78 15.64 15.77 4.41
C LYS A 78 15.90 14.35 4.90
N ILE A 79 16.32 13.47 4.01
CA ILE A 79 16.52 12.06 4.34
C ILE A 79 17.62 11.87 5.41
N GLU A 80 18.64 12.72 5.40
CA GLU A 80 19.70 12.72 6.42
C GLU A 80 19.20 13.09 7.82
N ASP A 81 18.05 13.73 7.95
CA ASP A 81 17.45 14.15 9.22
C ASP A 81 16.46 13.11 9.77
N THR A 82 16.29 11.96 9.09
CA THR A 82 15.39 10.90 9.57
C THR A 82 15.96 10.18 10.79
N GLU A 83 15.10 9.95 11.77
CA GLU A 83 15.44 9.19 12.98
C GLU A 83 15.11 7.69 12.83
N PRO A 84 15.66 6.83 13.70
CA PRO A 84 15.36 5.39 13.66
C PRO A 84 13.87 5.06 13.72
N ASP A 85 13.09 5.82 14.49
CA ASP A 85 11.64 5.64 14.63
C ASP A 85 10.89 6.00 13.33
N ASP A 86 11.39 6.97 12.57
CA ASP A 86 10.81 7.30 11.27
C ASP A 86 11.06 6.17 10.26
N ILE A 87 12.29 5.63 10.27
CA ILE A 87 12.66 4.51 9.39
C ILE A 87 11.91 3.24 9.77
N ALA A 88 11.55 3.05 11.04
CA ALA A 88 10.78 1.90 11.51
C ALA A 88 9.40 1.80 10.82
N LEU A 89 8.81 2.91 10.40
CA LEU A 89 7.54 2.94 9.65
C LEU A 89 7.58 2.06 8.39
N ILE A 90 8.74 1.96 7.73
CA ILE A 90 8.91 1.06 6.57
C ILE A 90 8.73 -0.39 7.00
N GLY A 91 9.35 -0.77 8.13
CA GLY A 91 9.26 -2.12 8.68
C GLY A 91 7.82 -2.49 9.08
N GLU A 92 7.14 -1.59 9.73
CA GLU A 92 5.73 -1.74 10.14
C GLU A 92 4.82 -1.93 8.92
N PHE A 93 4.92 -1.05 7.93
CA PHE A 93 4.16 -1.18 6.69
C PHE A 93 4.41 -2.53 5.99
N VAL A 94 5.68 -2.95 5.86
CA VAL A 94 6.02 -4.23 5.21
C VAL A 94 5.49 -5.42 6.02
N ALA A 95 5.50 -5.34 7.34
CA ALA A 95 4.95 -6.40 8.21
C ALA A 95 3.44 -6.54 8.01
N ASP A 96 2.70 -5.44 8.03
CA ASP A 96 1.25 -5.40 7.77
C ASP A 96 0.90 -6.02 6.42
N GLN A 97 1.64 -5.68 5.37
CA GLN A 97 1.37 -6.19 4.03
C GLN A 97 1.71 -7.68 3.87
N SER A 98 2.54 -8.25 4.75
CA SER A 98 3.04 -9.62 4.60
C SER A 98 1.95 -10.69 4.70
N GLY A 99 0.91 -10.45 5.50
CA GLY A 99 -0.28 -11.32 5.57
C GLY A 99 -1.03 -11.35 4.24
N PHE A 100 -1.36 -10.18 3.74
CA PHE A 100 -2.08 -10.02 2.46
C PHE A 100 -1.33 -10.64 1.27
N VAL A 101 0.01 -10.57 1.26
CA VAL A 101 0.83 -11.25 0.22
C VAL A 101 0.64 -12.75 0.25
N ASN A 102 0.59 -13.35 1.45
CA ASN A 102 0.39 -14.79 1.59
C ASN A 102 -0.99 -15.19 1.08
N ASP A 103 -2.03 -14.47 1.46
CA ASP A 103 -3.42 -14.72 1.05
C ASP A 103 -3.60 -14.54 -0.45
N PHE A 104 -2.99 -13.51 -1.02
CA PHE A 104 -3.05 -13.27 -2.46
C PHE A 104 -2.34 -14.38 -3.25
N ALA A 105 -1.16 -14.83 -2.79
CA ALA A 105 -0.45 -15.94 -3.41
C ALA A 105 -1.26 -17.25 -3.36
N ALA A 106 -1.90 -17.52 -2.21
CA ALA A 106 -2.78 -18.68 -2.04
C ALA A 106 -3.99 -18.59 -2.99
N TRP A 107 -4.61 -17.42 -3.07
CA TRP A 107 -5.72 -17.17 -3.98
C TRP A 107 -5.32 -17.33 -5.45
N LEU A 108 -4.16 -16.82 -5.87
CA LEU A 108 -3.67 -17.01 -7.24
C LEU A 108 -3.49 -18.49 -7.59
N ALA A 109 -2.95 -19.26 -6.65
CA ALA A 109 -2.67 -20.68 -6.85
C ALA A 109 -3.90 -21.59 -6.68
N SER A 110 -4.99 -21.11 -6.06
CA SER A 110 -6.17 -21.94 -5.76
C SER A 110 -6.85 -22.45 -7.04
N THR A 111 -7.40 -23.66 -6.94
CA THR A 111 -8.22 -24.30 -7.98
C THR A 111 -9.66 -24.43 -7.49
N ASN A 112 -10.61 -24.67 -8.40
CA ASN A 112 -11.97 -25.09 -8.04
C ASN A 112 -12.00 -26.59 -7.65
N ASP A 113 -13.18 -27.08 -7.29
CA ASP A 113 -13.41 -28.48 -6.86
C ASP A 113 -13.01 -29.51 -7.94
N GLU A 114 -12.95 -29.09 -9.22
CA GLU A 114 -12.51 -29.93 -10.35
C GLU A 114 -10.96 -29.85 -10.57
N GLY A 115 -10.22 -29.18 -9.70
CA GLY A 115 -8.79 -28.94 -9.87
C GLY A 115 -8.43 -27.91 -10.94
N LYS A 116 -9.43 -27.21 -11.49
CA LYS A 116 -9.23 -26.17 -12.51
C LYS A 116 -9.16 -24.78 -11.88
N ARG A 117 -8.26 -23.94 -12.37
CA ARG A 117 -8.23 -22.52 -11.97
C ARG A 117 -9.37 -21.76 -12.64
N ASN A 118 -10.15 -21.03 -11.86
CA ASN A 118 -11.17 -20.13 -12.41
C ASN A 118 -10.52 -18.86 -12.96
N TRP A 119 -10.00 -18.96 -14.16
CA TRP A 119 -9.24 -17.92 -14.84
C TRP A 119 -9.99 -16.63 -15.04
N GLU A 120 -11.24 -16.73 -15.45
CA GLU A 120 -12.01 -15.55 -15.83
C GLU A 120 -12.32 -14.69 -14.60
N MET A 121 -12.77 -15.31 -13.53
CA MET A 121 -13.01 -14.61 -12.26
C MET A 121 -11.73 -14.00 -11.70
N LYS A 122 -10.63 -14.75 -11.72
CA LYS A 122 -9.34 -14.25 -11.21
C LYS A 122 -8.83 -13.06 -12.01
N ARG A 123 -8.96 -13.05 -13.33
CA ARG A 123 -8.60 -11.91 -14.16
C ARG A 123 -9.40 -10.66 -13.83
N ARG A 124 -10.72 -10.79 -13.63
CA ARG A 124 -11.58 -9.66 -13.26
C ARG A 124 -11.21 -9.07 -11.90
N MET A 125 -10.90 -9.91 -10.92
CA MET A 125 -10.56 -9.47 -9.58
C MET A 125 -9.10 -9.02 -9.41
N LEU A 126 -8.23 -9.38 -10.34
CA LEU A 126 -6.80 -9.12 -10.22
C LEU A 126 -6.51 -7.61 -10.14
N ALA A 127 -7.09 -6.82 -11.05
CA ALA A 127 -6.89 -5.38 -11.09
C ALA A 127 -7.33 -4.71 -9.78
N VAL A 128 -8.50 -5.10 -9.23
CA VAL A 128 -9.02 -4.56 -7.97
C VAL A 128 -8.08 -4.87 -6.81
N ARG A 129 -7.57 -6.11 -6.74
CA ARG A 129 -6.64 -6.51 -5.68
C ARG A 129 -5.29 -5.80 -5.77
N ILE A 130 -4.78 -5.59 -6.97
CA ILE A 130 -3.52 -4.86 -7.19
C ILE A 130 -3.71 -3.38 -6.86
N ALA A 131 -4.82 -2.77 -7.28
CA ALA A 131 -5.13 -1.38 -6.96
C ALA A 131 -5.18 -1.12 -5.44
N ALA A 132 -5.63 -2.08 -4.65
CA ALA A 132 -5.61 -1.96 -3.19
C ALA A 132 -4.19 -1.80 -2.62
N TRP A 133 -3.18 -2.47 -3.18
CA TRP A 133 -1.79 -2.27 -2.78
C TRP A 133 -1.21 -0.95 -3.24
N VAL A 134 -1.54 -0.53 -4.47
CA VAL A 134 -1.13 0.79 -4.98
C VAL A 134 -1.66 1.89 -4.06
N LEU A 135 -2.93 1.81 -3.68
CA LEU A 135 -3.54 2.75 -2.74
C LEU A 135 -2.89 2.69 -1.35
N ALA A 136 -2.60 1.50 -0.83
CA ALA A 136 -1.94 1.36 0.47
C ALA A 136 -0.53 2.00 0.47
N LEU A 137 0.22 1.88 -0.62
CA LEU A 137 1.52 2.51 -0.78
C LEU A 137 1.43 4.03 -0.91
N GLN A 138 0.44 4.52 -1.65
CA GLN A 138 0.16 5.95 -1.75
C GLN A 138 -0.17 6.53 -0.38
N ASN A 139 -1.12 5.96 0.34
CA ASN A 139 -1.47 6.36 1.71
C ASN A 139 -0.27 6.31 2.66
N PHE A 140 0.62 5.33 2.49
CA PHE A 140 1.85 5.26 3.26
C PHE A 140 2.77 6.45 2.98
N ALA A 141 3.01 6.81 1.70
CA ALA A 141 3.82 7.97 1.33
C ALA A 141 3.24 9.28 1.88
N GLU A 142 1.93 9.45 1.82
CA GLU A 142 1.23 10.64 2.35
C GLU A 142 1.35 10.74 3.88
N ARG A 143 1.24 9.62 4.60
CA ARG A 143 1.48 9.56 6.04
C ARG A 143 2.92 9.97 6.39
N VAL A 144 3.89 9.49 5.62
CA VAL A 144 5.30 9.88 5.79
C VAL A 144 5.51 11.37 5.53
N ALA A 145 4.89 11.92 4.48
CA ALA A 145 4.95 13.34 4.19
C ALA A 145 4.36 14.19 5.33
N ALA A 146 3.24 13.74 5.89
CA ALA A 146 2.63 14.39 7.04
C ALA A 146 3.54 14.32 8.28
N ARG A 147 4.21 13.20 8.52
CA ARG A 147 5.17 13.02 9.62
C ARG A 147 6.37 13.98 9.48
N ALA A 148 6.91 14.12 8.28
CA ALA A 148 8.00 15.04 7.99
C ALA A 148 7.65 16.52 8.26
N LYS A 149 6.37 16.88 8.23
CA LYS A 149 5.86 18.21 8.61
C LYS A 149 5.80 18.47 10.12
N GLY A 150 6.24 17.53 10.95
CA GLY A 150 6.29 17.72 12.41
C GLY A 150 4.97 17.50 13.14
N ASP A 151 4.30 16.39 12.86
CA ASP A 151 3.06 15.96 13.54
C ASP A 151 1.93 16.99 13.42
N PRO A 152 1.48 17.30 12.20
CA PRO A 152 0.47 18.35 11.96
C PRO A 152 -0.87 17.99 12.56
N TYR A 153 -1.72 19.00 12.77
CA TYR A 153 -3.13 18.78 13.05
C TYR A 153 -3.86 18.34 11.79
N LEU A 154 -4.70 17.32 11.93
CA LEU A 154 -5.58 16.83 10.90
C LEU A 154 -7.04 16.93 11.35
N THR A 155 -7.91 17.38 10.46
CA THR A 155 -9.37 17.42 10.66
C THR A 155 -9.99 16.30 9.82
N PHE A 156 -10.81 15.47 10.45
CA PHE A 156 -11.58 14.44 9.74
C PHE A 156 -12.87 15.04 9.22
N ALA A 157 -13.07 15.09 7.92
CA ALA A 157 -14.21 15.70 7.28
C ALA A 157 -14.62 14.97 6.00
N GLY A 158 -15.87 15.13 5.59
CA GLY A 158 -16.41 14.53 4.37
C GLY A 158 -17.89 14.82 4.23
N ASP A 159 -18.45 14.36 3.12
CA ASP A 159 -19.86 14.55 2.83
C ASP A 159 -20.72 13.56 3.63
N ASP A 160 -21.86 14.04 4.12
CA ASP A 160 -22.89 13.25 4.78
C ASP A 160 -23.75 12.54 3.73
N GLY A 161 -23.15 11.60 3.02
CA GLY A 161 -23.94 10.69 2.19
C GLY A 161 -24.78 9.74 3.06
N GLU A 162 -25.85 9.18 2.51
CA GLU A 162 -26.69 8.18 3.18
C GLU A 162 -25.91 6.93 3.63
N GLU A 163 -24.65 6.78 3.16
CA GLU A 163 -23.77 5.62 3.37
C GLU A 163 -22.67 5.85 4.40
N SER A 164 -22.69 6.99 5.13
CA SER A 164 -21.71 7.24 6.18
C SER A 164 -21.96 6.32 7.38
N CYS A 165 -20.92 5.57 7.81
CA CYS A 165 -21.03 4.70 8.98
C CYS A 165 -21.02 5.51 10.29
N ASP A 166 -21.50 4.91 11.38
CA ASP A 166 -21.63 5.56 12.69
C ASP A 166 -20.26 6.04 13.19
N GLU A 167 -19.19 5.25 12.96
CA GLU A 167 -17.83 5.61 13.35
C GLU A 167 -17.32 6.85 12.59
N CYS A 168 -17.60 6.96 11.28
CA CYS A 168 -17.28 8.15 10.51
C CYS A 168 -18.01 9.38 11.05
N GLN A 169 -19.28 9.24 11.44
CA GLN A 169 -20.07 10.30 12.04
C GLN A 169 -19.51 10.74 13.39
N GLU A 170 -19.03 9.80 14.21
CA GLU A 170 -18.40 10.10 15.49
C GLU A 170 -17.15 10.96 15.35
N PHE A 171 -16.31 10.69 14.34
CA PHE A 171 -15.06 11.41 14.15
C PHE A 171 -15.20 12.69 13.32
N LYS A 172 -16.32 12.89 12.64
CA LYS A 172 -16.55 14.04 11.77
C LYS A 172 -16.37 15.37 12.52
N GLY A 173 -15.57 16.24 11.94
CA GLY A 173 -15.25 17.55 12.50
C GLY A 173 -14.22 17.51 13.64
N GLN A 174 -13.80 16.33 14.08
CA GLN A 174 -12.73 16.23 15.08
C GLN A 174 -11.39 16.63 14.47
N ARG A 175 -10.60 17.38 15.26
CA ARG A 175 -9.28 17.89 14.89
C ARG A 175 -8.26 17.48 15.94
N HIS A 176 -7.36 16.60 15.55
CA HIS A 176 -6.30 16.11 16.42
C HIS A 176 -4.96 16.11 15.67
N ARG A 177 -3.85 15.98 16.43
CA ARG A 177 -2.54 15.74 15.82
C ARG A 177 -2.54 14.41 15.05
N MET A 178 -1.76 14.31 13.99
CA MET A 178 -1.64 13.10 13.18
C MET A 178 -1.29 11.89 14.05
N SER A 179 -0.35 12.04 15.00
CA SER A 179 0.03 11.00 15.95
C SER A 179 -1.13 10.51 16.84
N TRP A 180 -2.14 11.34 17.10
CA TRP A 180 -3.33 10.95 17.85
C TRP A 180 -4.19 9.98 17.03
N TRP A 181 -4.33 10.24 15.73
CA TRP A 181 -5.06 9.38 14.78
C TRP A 181 -4.32 8.07 14.55
N GLU A 182 -2.98 8.12 14.38
CA GLU A 182 -2.13 6.93 14.22
C GLU A 182 -2.22 5.97 15.40
N LYS A 183 -2.07 6.46 16.63
CA LYS A 183 -2.15 5.64 17.86
C LYS A 183 -3.48 4.90 18.01
N ARG A 184 -4.52 5.32 17.32
CA ARG A 184 -5.85 4.71 17.31
C ARG A 184 -6.12 3.90 16.05
N ASP A 185 -5.13 3.75 15.18
CA ASP A 185 -5.25 3.11 13.87
C ASP A 185 -6.40 3.70 13.02
N LEU A 186 -6.58 5.02 13.08
CA LEU A 186 -7.66 5.72 12.38
C LEU A 186 -7.22 6.34 11.04
N LEU A 187 -5.92 6.52 10.79
CA LEU A 187 -5.43 7.05 9.50
C LEU A 187 -5.63 6.09 8.34
N LYS A 188 -5.57 4.79 8.61
CA LYS A 188 -5.83 3.76 7.61
C LYS A 188 -7.33 3.52 7.51
N ARG A 189 -7.94 3.85 6.38
CA ARG A 189 -9.40 3.77 6.18
C ARG A 189 -9.85 2.51 5.47
N ASN A 190 -9.20 2.17 4.36
CA ASN A 190 -9.56 1.00 3.57
C ASN A 190 -9.10 -0.29 4.26
N GLY A 191 -10.05 -1.19 4.52
CA GLY A 191 -9.81 -2.44 5.24
C GLY A 191 -9.52 -2.24 6.74
N ASN A 192 -9.93 -1.10 7.31
CA ASN A 192 -9.80 -0.82 8.73
C ASN A 192 -11.12 -1.16 9.45
N ASP A 193 -11.05 -2.06 10.42
CA ASP A 193 -12.21 -2.50 11.21
C ASP A 193 -12.76 -1.41 12.15
N ASN A 194 -11.98 -0.33 12.39
CA ASN A 194 -12.43 0.83 13.16
C ASN A 194 -13.41 1.73 12.39
N TYR A 195 -13.62 1.46 11.08
CA TYR A 195 -14.61 2.14 10.25
C TYR A 195 -15.54 1.14 9.59
N GLY A 196 -16.83 1.25 9.84
CA GLY A 196 -17.84 0.36 9.25
C GLY A 196 -17.85 0.39 7.72
N CYS A 197 -17.63 1.57 7.13
CA CYS A 197 -17.53 1.73 5.67
C CYS A 197 -16.27 1.08 5.07
N GLY A 198 -15.17 0.98 5.81
CA GLY A 198 -13.93 0.35 5.35
C GLY A 198 -14.07 -1.14 5.03
N ARG A 199 -15.11 -1.78 5.54
CA ARG A 199 -15.44 -3.20 5.25
C ARG A 199 -16.15 -3.38 3.91
N TRP A 200 -16.93 -2.39 3.47
CA TRP A 200 -17.89 -2.57 2.39
C TRP A 200 -17.67 -1.66 1.19
N GLY A 201 -16.84 -0.61 1.31
CA GLY A 201 -16.60 0.32 0.22
C GLY A 201 -15.62 1.45 0.57
N PRO A 202 -15.39 2.37 -0.36
CA PRO A 202 -14.55 3.52 -0.11
C PRO A 202 -15.21 4.45 0.92
N CYS A 203 -14.43 4.92 1.90
CA CYS A 203 -14.89 5.95 2.82
C CYS A 203 -14.96 7.30 2.11
N HIS A 204 -16.06 8.04 2.30
CA HIS A 204 -16.26 9.38 1.74
C HIS A 204 -15.70 10.49 2.63
N HIS A 205 -15.14 10.15 3.80
CA HIS A 205 -14.49 11.09 4.68
C HIS A 205 -12.98 11.04 4.50
N HIS A 206 -12.33 12.19 4.68
CA HIS A 206 -10.91 12.37 4.44
C HIS A 206 -10.29 13.17 5.57
N PHE A 207 -8.95 13.11 5.65
CA PHE A 207 -8.18 13.96 6.54
C PHE A 207 -7.67 15.17 5.81
N PHE A 208 -7.86 16.34 6.40
CA PHE A 208 -7.42 17.62 5.86
C PHE A 208 -6.44 18.30 6.80
N TYR A 209 -5.42 18.93 6.24
CA TYR A 209 -4.58 19.87 6.97
C TYR A 209 -5.34 21.17 7.30
N ASP A 210 -4.78 21.99 8.20
CA ASP A 210 -5.37 23.29 8.58
C ASP A 210 -5.49 24.26 7.40
N ASP A 211 -4.71 24.10 6.34
CA ASP A 211 -4.80 24.89 5.10
C ASP A 211 -5.89 24.35 4.13
N GLY A 212 -6.65 23.37 4.52
CA GLY A 212 -7.73 22.76 3.74
C GLY A 212 -7.27 21.79 2.67
N LYS A 213 -5.97 21.49 2.58
CA LYS A 213 -5.47 20.49 1.65
C LYS A 213 -5.71 19.08 2.20
N LEU A 214 -6.02 18.17 1.30
CA LEU A 214 -6.13 16.75 1.61
C LEU A 214 -4.82 16.25 2.22
N ALA A 215 -4.90 15.58 3.36
CA ALA A 215 -3.74 15.09 4.07
C ALA A 215 -3.48 13.60 3.80
N VAL A 216 -4.56 12.82 3.75
CA VAL A 216 -4.54 11.37 3.51
C VAL A 216 -5.85 10.99 2.81
N GLU A 217 -5.77 10.32 1.66
CA GLU A 217 -6.93 9.76 0.93
C GLU A 217 -7.33 8.38 1.40
#